data_798245df938cdcbc6fb3682d8ceba0fa
#
_entry.id   798245df938cdcbc6fb3682d8ceba0fa
#
_cell.length_a   1.000
_cell.length_b   1.000
_cell.length_c   1.000
_cell.angle_alpha   90.00
_cell.angle_beta   90.00
_cell.angle_gamma   90.00
#
_symmetry.space_group_name_H-M   'P 1'
#
loop_
_entity.id
_entity.type
_entity.pdbx_description
1 polymer ?
#
loop_
_entity_poly.entity_id
_entity_poly.type
_entity_poly.pdbx_seq_one_letter_code
_entity_poly.pdbx_strand_id
1 'polypeptide(L)'
;RIIDSCTYIIGGTGRVKNVIDKNGTHILSPRLTDGGLSITDMGSKIIYDCRTVPVDGDGQYQPTSGFGQGPAVLMVQQDAVEFVLRGRNVFYGFIVACDPWLKAGQTCFIVDEQGALIGHGLAQCDADEALRFRKGIAVRTRSDFSKTFK
;
A
#
# COMPACT_ATOMS: atom_id res chain seq x y z
N ARG A 1 1.33 -19.07 -5.32
CA ARG A 1 1.38 -17.62 -5.62
C ARG A 1 -0.04 -17.09 -5.78
N ILE A 2 -0.31 -15.86 -5.33
CA ILE A 2 -1.64 -15.24 -5.44
C ILE A 2 -2.10 -15.19 -6.90
N ILE A 3 -1.20 -14.83 -7.82
CA ILE A 3 -1.49 -14.66 -9.24
C ILE A 3 -2.00 -15.96 -9.88
N ASP A 4 -1.49 -17.11 -9.45
CA ASP A 4 -1.86 -18.41 -10.02
C ASP A 4 -3.30 -18.84 -9.67
N SER A 5 -3.88 -18.22 -8.63
CA SER A 5 -5.26 -18.49 -8.18
C SER A 5 -6.25 -17.39 -8.56
N CYS A 6 -5.81 -16.37 -9.30
CA CYS A 6 -6.66 -15.24 -9.69
C CYS A 6 -7.37 -15.49 -11.01
N THR A 7 -8.55 -14.90 -11.13
CA THR A 7 -9.32 -14.83 -12.39
C THR A 7 -9.22 -13.40 -12.93
N TYR A 8 -9.16 -13.30 -14.26
CA TYR A 8 -9.05 -12.03 -14.95
C TYR A 8 -10.34 -11.71 -15.69
N ILE A 9 -10.92 -10.54 -15.42
CA ILE A 9 -12.06 -10.03 -16.18
C ILE A 9 -11.52 -9.21 -17.35
N ILE A 10 -11.88 -9.61 -18.57
CA ILE A 10 -11.47 -8.93 -19.79
C ILE A 10 -12.53 -7.92 -20.18
N GLY A 11 -12.12 -6.69 -20.43
CA GLY A 11 -13.00 -5.63 -20.95
C GLY A 11 -13.28 -5.75 -22.44
N GLY A 12 -14.21 -4.95 -22.96
CA GLY A 12 -14.58 -4.95 -24.38
C GLY A 12 -13.44 -4.64 -25.35
N THR A 13 -12.33 -4.10 -24.89
CA THR A 13 -11.11 -3.82 -25.68
C THR A 13 -10.14 -4.99 -25.72
N GLY A 14 -10.47 -6.16 -25.12
CA GLY A 14 -9.58 -7.32 -25.01
C GLY A 14 -8.49 -7.20 -23.96
N ARG A 15 -8.52 -6.17 -23.11
CA ARG A 15 -7.53 -5.94 -22.06
C ARG A 15 -8.07 -6.37 -20.69
N VAL A 16 -7.17 -6.74 -19.79
CA VAL A 16 -7.54 -7.06 -18.40
C VAL A 16 -8.11 -5.82 -17.74
N LYS A 17 -9.36 -5.92 -17.28
CA LYS A 17 -10.07 -4.86 -16.55
C LYS A 17 -9.92 -5.01 -15.05
N ASN A 18 -10.19 -6.20 -14.55
CA ASN A 18 -10.14 -6.50 -13.12
C ASN A 18 -9.42 -7.83 -12.88
N VAL A 19 -8.78 -7.91 -11.73
CA VAL A 19 -8.22 -9.17 -11.19
C VAL A 19 -9.01 -9.52 -9.93
N ILE A 20 -9.56 -10.72 -9.89
CA ILE A 20 -10.35 -11.22 -8.77
C ILE A 20 -9.73 -12.52 -8.23
N ASP A 21 -9.88 -12.75 -6.93
CA ASP A 21 -9.40 -13.98 -6.32
C ASP A 21 -10.36 -15.16 -6.56
N LYS A 22 -9.98 -16.34 -6.06
CA LYS A 22 -10.80 -17.57 -6.16
C LYS A 22 -12.19 -17.46 -5.53
N ASN A 23 -12.40 -16.49 -4.64
CA ASN A 23 -13.66 -16.26 -3.93
C ASN A 23 -14.53 -15.17 -4.61
N GLY A 24 -14.08 -14.62 -5.74
CA GLY A 24 -14.76 -13.55 -6.44
C GLY A 24 -14.46 -12.15 -5.90
N THR A 25 -13.49 -12.01 -5.00
CA THR A 25 -13.10 -10.71 -4.43
C THR A 25 -12.25 -9.93 -5.41
N HIS A 26 -12.66 -8.68 -5.69
CA HIS A 26 -11.88 -7.78 -6.54
C HIS A 26 -10.60 -7.34 -5.80
N ILE A 27 -9.45 -7.67 -6.37
CA ILE A 27 -8.14 -7.38 -5.77
C ILE A 27 -7.55 -6.09 -6.31
N LEU A 28 -7.49 -5.96 -7.64
CA LEU A 28 -6.88 -4.81 -8.31
C LEU A 28 -7.40 -4.64 -9.72
N SER A 29 -7.15 -3.45 -10.28
CA SER A 29 -7.41 -3.14 -11.69
C SER A 29 -6.18 -2.49 -12.30
N PRO A 30 -5.71 -2.95 -13.47
CA PRO A 30 -4.68 -2.24 -14.20
C PRO A 30 -5.19 -0.89 -14.70
N ARG A 31 -4.37 0.14 -14.54
CA ARG A 31 -4.64 1.47 -15.09
C ARG A 31 -4.01 1.58 -16.49
N LEU A 32 -4.84 1.86 -17.47
CA LEU A 32 -4.40 1.94 -18.87
C LEU A 32 -3.66 3.24 -19.20
N THR A 33 -3.83 4.26 -18.36
CA THR A 33 -3.27 5.60 -18.59
C THR A 33 -1.78 5.71 -18.30
N ASP A 34 -1.31 4.99 -17.26
CA ASP A 34 0.06 5.08 -16.76
C ASP A 34 0.73 3.72 -16.52
N GLY A 35 0.04 2.63 -16.83
CA GLY A 35 0.54 1.27 -16.60
C GLY A 35 0.57 0.86 -15.12
N GLY A 36 0.04 1.69 -14.23
CA GLY A 36 -0.01 1.38 -12.80
C GLY A 36 -1.14 0.44 -12.43
N LEU A 37 -1.24 0.13 -11.14
CA LEU A 37 -2.28 -0.70 -10.56
C LEU A 37 -3.10 0.08 -9.56
N SER A 38 -4.42 -0.04 -9.65
CA SER A 38 -5.35 0.43 -8.63
C SER A 38 -5.73 -0.76 -7.74
N ILE A 39 -5.36 -0.71 -6.47
CA ILE A 39 -5.57 -1.78 -5.50
C ILE A 39 -6.83 -1.47 -4.69
N THR A 40 -7.65 -2.49 -4.43
CA THR A 40 -8.79 -2.38 -3.49
C THR A 40 -8.32 -2.56 -2.05
N ASP A 41 -9.16 -2.20 -1.06
CA ASP A 41 -8.83 -2.42 0.35
C ASP A 41 -8.61 -3.91 0.66
N MET A 42 -9.49 -4.78 0.16
CA MET A 42 -9.31 -6.23 0.29
C MET A 42 -8.06 -6.71 -0.43
N GLY A 43 -7.81 -6.20 -1.64
CA GLY A 43 -6.62 -6.53 -2.40
C GLY A 43 -5.34 -6.11 -1.70
N SER A 44 -5.32 -4.92 -1.10
CA SER A 44 -4.16 -4.45 -0.34
C SER A 44 -3.81 -5.37 0.82
N LYS A 45 -4.82 -5.84 1.55
CA LYS A 45 -4.62 -6.79 2.66
C LYS A 45 -4.06 -8.13 2.17
N ILE A 46 -4.64 -8.69 1.11
CA ILE A 46 -4.17 -9.97 0.53
C ILE A 46 -2.72 -9.84 0.05
N ILE A 47 -2.39 -8.78 -0.69
CA ILE A 47 -1.04 -8.57 -1.22
C ILE A 47 -0.05 -8.33 -0.08
N TYR A 48 -0.44 -7.54 0.92
CA TYR A 48 0.41 -7.26 2.08
C TYR A 48 0.70 -8.52 2.90
N ASP A 49 -0.33 -9.33 3.20
CA ASP A 49 -0.19 -10.56 3.98
C ASP A 49 0.70 -11.61 3.28
N CYS A 50 0.80 -11.55 1.94
CA CYS A 50 1.66 -12.44 1.16
C CYS A 50 3.09 -11.93 1.00
N ARG A 51 3.41 -10.73 1.48
CA ARG A 51 4.78 -10.22 1.43
C ARG A 51 5.65 -10.97 2.44
N THR A 52 6.87 -11.28 1.99
CA THR A 52 7.93 -11.61 2.93
C THR A 52 8.39 -10.29 3.55
N VAL A 53 7.87 -9.96 4.72
CA VAL A 53 8.31 -8.76 5.45
C VAL A 53 9.62 -9.09 6.14
N PRO A 54 10.71 -8.40 5.84
CA PRO A 54 11.93 -8.56 6.63
C PRO A 54 11.68 -7.98 8.02
N VAL A 55 11.70 -8.83 8.99
CA VAL A 55 11.73 -8.45 10.40
C VAL A 55 13.11 -8.75 10.95
N ASP A 56 13.62 -7.89 11.83
CA ASP A 56 14.82 -8.21 12.60
C ASP A 56 14.53 -9.30 13.64
N GLY A 57 15.56 -9.67 14.37
CA GLY A 57 15.44 -10.70 15.43
C GLY A 57 14.46 -10.33 16.54
N ASP A 58 14.07 -9.07 16.67
CA ASP A 58 13.10 -8.57 17.64
C ASP A 58 11.69 -8.39 17.07
N GLY A 59 11.47 -8.80 15.82
CA GLY A 59 10.18 -8.66 15.13
C GLY A 59 9.86 -7.24 14.68
N GLN A 60 10.84 -6.33 14.66
CA GLN A 60 10.67 -4.97 14.17
C GLN A 60 10.76 -4.92 12.64
N TYR A 61 9.89 -4.14 12.02
CA TYR A 61 9.95 -3.90 10.58
C TYR A 61 11.30 -3.27 10.20
N GLN A 62 11.97 -3.90 9.26
CA GLN A 62 13.21 -3.37 8.68
C GLN A 62 13.00 -3.06 7.19
N PRO A 63 13.23 -1.80 6.75
CA PRO A 63 13.23 -1.48 5.33
C PRO A 63 14.29 -2.31 4.61
N THR A 64 13.88 -3.08 3.62
CA THR A 64 14.85 -3.87 2.85
C THR A 64 15.49 -3.06 1.75
N SER A 65 16.75 -3.35 1.48
CA SER A 65 17.52 -2.75 0.37
C SER A 65 17.24 -3.39 -0.99
N GLY A 66 16.16 -4.15 -1.13
CA GLY A 66 15.90 -4.95 -2.33
C GLY A 66 14.95 -4.32 -3.34
N PHE A 67 15.33 -4.30 -4.60
CA PHE A 67 14.44 -3.96 -5.72
C PHE A 67 13.37 -5.03 -5.91
N GLY A 68 12.11 -4.60 -6.16
CA GLY A 68 11.11 -5.50 -6.74
C GLY A 68 10.25 -6.30 -5.77
N GLN A 69 10.15 -5.89 -4.52
CA GLN A 69 9.32 -6.59 -3.52
C GLN A 69 7.89 -6.07 -3.39
N GLY A 70 7.35 -5.48 -4.45
CA GLY A 70 6.00 -4.94 -4.47
C GLY A 70 5.92 -3.49 -3.99
N PRO A 71 4.71 -2.98 -3.69
CA PRO A 71 4.53 -1.62 -3.22
C PRO A 71 5.35 -1.33 -1.96
N ALA A 72 5.94 -0.13 -1.90
CA ALA A 72 6.69 0.29 -0.72
C ALA A 72 5.78 0.39 0.50
N VAL A 73 6.35 0.14 1.67
CA VAL A 73 5.66 0.29 2.97
C VAL A 73 6.12 1.56 3.65
N LEU A 74 5.17 2.28 4.22
CA LEU A 74 5.40 3.50 4.98
C LEU A 74 4.77 3.34 6.35
N MET A 75 5.58 3.51 7.39
CA MET A 75 5.18 3.36 8.79
C MET A 75 4.83 4.73 9.37
N VAL A 76 3.70 4.81 10.07
CA VAL A 76 3.24 6.04 10.72
C VAL A 76 3.17 5.87 12.23
N GLN A 77 3.27 7.00 12.95
CA GLN A 77 3.09 7.06 14.39
C GLN A 77 1.69 6.61 14.81
N GLN A 78 1.58 6.08 16.01
CA GLN A 78 0.31 5.59 16.57
C GLN A 78 -0.79 6.65 16.53
N ASP A 79 -0.45 7.90 16.76
CA ASP A 79 -1.41 9.03 16.75
C ASP A 79 -2.11 9.23 15.40
N ALA A 80 -1.48 8.81 14.31
CA ALA A 80 -2.04 8.94 12.97
C ALA A 80 -2.92 7.76 12.56
N VAL A 81 -2.83 6.62 13.24
CA VAL A 81 -3.45 5.36 12.83
C VAL A 81 -4.97 5.50 12.64
N GLU A 82 -5.67 6.08 13.60
CA GLU A 82 -7.12 6.22 13.53
C GLU A 82 -7.57 7.08 12.34
N PHE A 83 -6.83 8.13 12.03
CA PHE A 83 -7.12 9.01 10.88
C PHE A 83 -6.90 8.29 9.56
N VAL A 84 -5.82 7.53 9.44
CA VAL A 84 -5.52 6.75 8.24
C VAL A 84 -6.57 5.65 8.01
N LEU A 85 -6.97 4.96 9.07
CA LEU A 85 -8.03 3.95 9.00
C LEU A 85 -9.34 4.52 8.44
N ARG A 86 -9.62 5.80 8.68
CA ARG A 86 -10.79 6.53 8.17
C ARG A 86 -10.57 7.19 6.80
N GLY A 87 -9.49 6.89 6.13
CA GLY A 87 -9.20 7.41 4.79
C GLY A 87 -8.58 8.80 4.74
N ARG A 88 -8.09 9.31 5.86
CA ARG A 88 -7.39 10.61 5.90
C ARG A 88 -5.98 10.47 5.35
N ASN A 89 -5.48 11.53 4.74
CA ASN A 89 -4.14 11.57 4.16
C ASN A 89 -3.06 11.49 5.25
N VAL A 90 -1.90 10.94 4.87
CA VAL A 90 -0.72 10.91 5.75
C VAL A 90 0.08 12.18 5.56
N PHE A 91 0.39 12.85 6.66
CA PHE A 91 1.26 14.03 6.69
C PHE A 91 2.69 13.63 7.05
N TYR A 92 3.67 14.37 6.52
CA TYR A 92 5.10 14.09 6.74
C TYR A 92 5.48 13.95 8.20
N GLY A 93 4.92 14.78 9.07
CA GLY A 93 5.24 14.77 10.50
C GLY A 93 4.93 13.48 11.24
N PHE A 94 4.10 12.61 10.67
CA PHE A 94 3.70 11.33 11.28
C PHE A 94 4.48 10.13 10.77
N ILE A 95 5.40 10.31 9.81
CA ILE A 95 6.17 9.21 9.25
C ILE A 95 7.30 8.82 10.20
N VAL A 96 7.38 7.52 10.51
CA VAL A 96 8.44 6.94 11.35
C VAL A 96 9.52 6.31 10.48
N ALA A 97 9.12 5.55 9.46
CA ALA A 97 10.03 4.84 8.56
C ALA A 97 9.35 4.57 7.22
N CYS A 98 10.12 4.30 6.20
CA CYS A 98 9.59 3.82 4.92
C CYS A 98 10.63 3.00 4.17
N ASP A 99 10.16 2.18 3.25
CA ASP A 99 11.03 1.43 2.34
C ASP A 99 11.81 2.38 1.43
N PRO A 100 13.10 2.09 1.17
CA PRO A 100 13.96 2.97 0.36
C PRO A 100 13.54 3.11 -1.10
N TRP A 101 12.70 2.22 -1.62
CA TRP A 101 12.17 2.30 -2.99
C TRP A 101 10.84 3.05 -3.11
N LEU A 102 10.38 3.72 -2.04
CA LEU A 102 9.21 4.59 -2.12
C LEU A 102 9.44 5.68 -3.17
N LYS A 103 8.48 5.82 -4.09
CA LYS A 103 8.55 6.81 -5.18
C LYS A 103 7.23 7.56 -5.31
N ALA A 104 7.32 8.86 -5.58
CA ALA A 104 6.17 9.71 -5.87
C ALA A 104 5.36 9.14 -7.04
N GLY A 105 4.04 9.17 -6.91
CA GLY A 105 3.10 8.67 -7.92
C GLY A 105 2.83 7.17 -7.88
N GLN A 106 3.53 6.42 -7.05
CA GLN A 106 3.32 4.98 -6.91
C GLN A 106 2.43 4.64 -5.71
N THR A 107 1.75 3.51 -5.81
CA THR A 107 0.99 2.95 -4.68
C THR A 107 1.93 2.52 -3.57
N CYS A 108 1.59 2.87 -2.34
CA CYS A 108 2.30 2.41 -1.15
C CYS A 108 1.32 1.87 -0.11
N PHE A 109 1.82 0.97 0.74
CA PHE A 109 1.10 0.50 1.91
C PHE A 109 1.42 1.37 3.12
N ILE A 110 0.42 1.59 3.96
CA ILE A 110 0.57 2.34 5.20
C ILE A 110 0.38 1.37 6.36
N VAL A 111 1.35 1.34 7.27
CA VAL A 111 1.34 0.45 8.44
C VAL A 111 1.49 1.24 9.72
N ASP A 112 1.05 0.65 10.83
CA ASP A 112 1.32 1.16 12.17
C ASP A 112 2.73 0.76 12.65
N GLU A 113 3.10 1.16 13.86
CA GLU A 113 4.41 0.87 14.43
C GLU A 113 4.63 -0.62 14.73
N GLN A 114 3.58 -1.44 14.76
CA GLN A 114 3.65 -2.89 14.89
C GLN A 114 3.70 -3.62 13.54
N GLY A 115 3.67 -2.87 12.44
CA GLY A 115 3.68 -3.45 11.09
C GLY A 115 2.32 -3.92 10.59
N ALA A 116 1.23 -3.62 11.29
CA ALA A 116 -0.12 -3.94 10.84
C ALA A 116 -0.56 -2.99 9.72
N LEU A 117 -1.12 -3.55 8.64
CA LEU A 117 -1.63 -2.75 7.54
C LEU A 117 -2.86 -1.95 7.98
N ILE A 118 -2.81 -0.63 7.81
CA ILE A 118 -3.90 0.30 8.16
C ILE A 118 -4.48 1.04 6.96
N GLY A 119 -3.83 0.96 5.81
CA GLY A 119 -4.31 1.59 4.60
C GLY A 119 -3.35 1.48 3.44
N HIS A 120 -3.75 2.06 2.32
CA HIS A 120 -2.92 2.23 1.14
C HIS A 120 -3.24 3.55 0.45
N GLY A 121 -2.34 4.01 -0.38
CA GLY A 121 -2.54 5.25 -1.11
C GLY A 121 -1.47 5.52 -2.14
N LEU A 122 -1.50 6.74 -2.70
CA LEU A 122 -0.50 7.22 -3.64
C LEU A 122 0.53 8.07 -2.92
N ALA A 123 1.79 7.65 -2.98
CA ALA A 123 2.90 8.43 -2.45
C ALA A 123 3.02 9.76 -3.21
N GLN A 124 3.24 10.85 -2.48
CA GLN A 124 3.49 12.18 -3.04
C GLN A 124 4.96 12.54 -2.99
N CYS A 125 5.81 11.63 -2.53
CA CYS A 125 7.22 11.86 -2.26
C CYS A 125 8.04 10.60 -2.48
N ASP A 126 9.34 10.79 -2.62
CA ASP A 126 10.33 9.71 -2.55
C ASP A 126 10.69 9.41 -1.09
N ALA A 127 11.37 8.28 -0.86
CA ALA A 127 11.75 7.84 0.49
C ALA A 127 12.58 8.89 1.26
N ASP A 128 13.50 9.55 0.57
CA ASP A 128 14.34 10.58 1.15
C ASP A 128 13.56 11.81 1.63
N GLU A 129 12.61 12.25 0.82
CA GLU A 129 11.69 13.34 1.16
C GLU A 129 10.74 12.96 2.31
N ALA A 130 10.25 11.72 2.30
CA ALA A 130 9.34 11.21 3.33
C ALA A 130 9.94 11.33 4.74
N LEU A 131 11.24 11.09 4.87
CA LEU A 131 11.94 11.12 6.15
C LEU A 131 12.49 12.52 6.51
N ARG A 132 12.61 13.41 5.54
CA ARG A 132 13.21 14.73 5.71
C ARG A 132 12.18 15.84 5.90
N PHE A 133 11.09 15.80 5.16
CA PHE A 133 10.07 16.86 5.23
C PHE A 133 9.27 16.76 6.53
N ARG A 134 8.74 17.89 7.01
CA ARG A 134 7.97 17.97 8.26
C ARG A 134 6.54 18.46 8.05
N LYS A 135 6.23 19.08 6.91
CA LYS A 135 4.93 19.67 6.61
C LYS A 135 4.44 19.23 5.24
N GLY A 136 3.13 19.06 5.11
CA GLY A 136 2.47 18.70 3.86
C GLY A 136 2.01 17.25 3.85
N ILE A 137 1.39 16.88 2.74
CA ILE A 137 0.82 15.54 2.53
C ILE A 137 1.88 14.64 1.88
N ALA A 138 2.24 13.57 2.57
CA ALA A 138 3.18 12.56 2.08
C ALA A 138 2.48 11.46 1.27
N VAL A 139 1.27 11.06 1.68
CA VAL A 139 0.48 10.04 0.99
C VAL A 139 -0.97 10.50 0.87
N ARG A 140 -1.50 10.45 -0.34
CA ARG A 140 -2.94 10.57 -0.57
C ARG A 140 -3.57 9.20 -0.37
N THR A 141 -4.19 9.02 0.79
CA THR A 141 -4.83 7.76 1.18
C THR A 141 -6.00 7.44 0.24
N ARG A 142 -6.05 6.22 -0.26
CA ARG A 142 -7.08 5.71 -1.17
C ARG A 142 -7.99 4.67 -0.51
N SER A 143 -7.63 4.21 0.68
CA SER A 143 -8.35 3.22 1.46
C SER A 143 -9.28 3.86 2.49
N ASP A 144 -10.29 3.10 2.89
CA ASP A 144 -11.12 3.42 4.06
C ASP A 144 -11.41 2.11 4.80
N PHE A 145 -10.46 1.68 5.61
CA PHE A 145 -10.54 0.41 6.34
C PHE A 145 -11.63 0.41 7.40
N SER A 146 -11.99 1.59 7.92
CA SER A 146 -13.09 1.72 8.87
C SER A 146 -14.44 1.30 8.27
N LYS A 147 -14.61 1.47 6.97
CA LYS A 147 -15.80 1.03 6.23
C LYS A 147 -15.66 -0.41 5.72
N THR A 148 -14.50 -0.79 5.21
CA THR A 148 -14.27 -2.08 4.57
C THR A 148 -14.16 -3.22 5.58
N PHE A 149 -13.49 -2.99 6.71
CA PHE A 149 -13.21 -3.99 7.74
C PHE A 149 -13.94 -3.68 9.06
N LYS A 150 -15.22 -3.51 8.97
CA LYS A 150 -16.07 -3.33 10.15
C LYS A 150 -16.09 -4.58 11.03
#